data_0905ac3554e00be3f65ebd3b28b3f01a
#
_entry.id   0905ac3554e00be3f65ebd3b28b3f01a
#
_cell.length_a   1.000
_cell.length_b   1.000
_cell.length_c   1.000
_cell.angle_alpha   90.00
_cell.angle_beta   90.00
_cell.angle_gamma   90.00
#
_symmetry.space_group_name_H-M   'P 1'
#
loop_
_entity.id
_entity.type
_entity.pdbx_description
1 polymer ?
#
loop_
_entity_poly.entity_id
_entity_poly.type
_entity_poly.pdbx_seq_one_letter_code
_entity_poly.pdbx_strand_id
1 'polypeptide(L)'
;MSIRVTVFGENVHEHKNKVVAQVYPDTMHGTIAAALNKAGGITATTVTLQQPEHGLTAEKLAETDVLIWWGHAAHGEVQDEIVERICNAVWGGMGIIFLHSAHFSKPFKRLMGAPCNLTWREAGERERLWVTSRNHPIAAGLPEHFELEHEEMYGEPFGVPDPMETVFVSWFAGGEVFRSGLTYKRGAGSVFYFRPGHETYPTYHDANIQRVIANAVRWAYNPAPRIANPNDAPNVPVEVALEPIVERGPRLHADGEEGYR
;
A
#
# COMPACT_ATOMS: atom_id res chain seq x y z
N MET A 1 -21.25 8.77 -1.52
CA MET A 1 -20.82 7.37 -1.29
C MET A 1 -19.67 7.39 -0.32
N SER A 2 -19.55 6.40 0.57
CA SER A 2 -18.43 6.25 1.51
C SER A 2 -17.39 5.31 0.89
N ILE A 3 -16.09 5.60 1.06
CA ILE A 3 -15.00 4.70 0.65
C ILE A 3 -14.96 3.54 1.63
N ARG A 4 -15.07 2.31 1.14
CA ARG A 4 -15.07 1.09 1.93
C ARG A 4 -13.63 0.61 2.14
N VAL A 5 -13.20 0.61 3.39
CA VAL A 5 -11.83 0.24 3.78
C VAL A 5 -11.85 -1.05 4.58
N THR A 6 -10.95 -1.97 4.25
CA THR A 6 -10.63 -3.11 5.10
C THR A 6 -9.24 -2.91 5.70
N VAL A 7 -9.13 -2.97 7.03
CA VAL A 7 -7.87 -2.88 7.75
C VAL A 7 -7.46 -4.28 8.20
N PHE A 8 -6.41 -4.81 7.60
CA PHE A 8 -5.79 -6.07 8.00
C PHE A 8 -4.74 -5.82 9.08
N GLY A 9 -4.82 -6.61 10.16
CA GLY A 9 -3.79 -6.69 11.19
C GLY A 9 -3.36 -8.14 11.43
N GLU A 10 -2.05 -8.38 11.61
CA GLU A 10 -1.59 -9.70 12.04
C GLU A 10 -2.18 -10.13 13.38
N ASN A 11 -2.43 -9.15 14.25
CA ASN A 11 -3.01 -9.36 15.58
C ASN A 11 -2.23 -10.41 16.41
N VAL A 12 -0.90 -10.36 16.32
CA VAL A 12 0.01 -11.26 17.04
C VAL A 12 0.61 -10.57 18.24
N HIS A 13 1.12 -9.36 18.05
CA HIS A 13 1.80 -8.61 19.12
C HIS A 13 0.86 -8.22 20.23
N GLU A 14 -0.37 -7.82 19.93
CA GLU A 14 -1.40 -7.45 20.91
C GLU A 14 -1.72 -8.59 21.88
N HIS A 15 -1.60 -9.84 21.44
CA HIS A 15 -1.82 -11.02 22.27
C HIS A 15 -0.60 -11.51 23.01
N LYS A 16 0.60 -11.24 22.49
CA LYS A 16 1.87 -11.76 23.05
C LYS A 16 2.61 -10.76 23.91
N ASN A 17 2.39 -9.46 23.70
CA ASN A 17 3.14 -8.39 24.35
C ASN A 17 2.21 -7.45 25.11
N LYS A 18 2.38 -7.41 26.45
CA LYS A 18 1.56 -6.57 27.32
C LYS A 18 1.72 -5.07 27.05
N VAL A 19 2.89 -4.62 26.61
CA VAL A 19 3.13 -3.21 26.25
C VAL A 19 2.26 -2.85 25.05
N VAL A 20 2.25 -3.68 24.01
CA VAL A 20 1.42 -3.46 22.82
C VAL A 20 -0.07 -3.45 23.17
N ALA A 21 -0.52 -4.40 23.99
CA ALA A 21 -1.91 -4.44 24.46
C ALA A 21 -2.32 -3.21 25.29
N GLN A 22 -1.35 -2.59 26.02
CA GLN A 22 -1.61 -1.34 26.75
C GLN A 22 -1.66 -0.12 25.84
N VAL A 23 -0.78 -0.06 24.83
CA VAL A 23 -0.74 1.03 23.84
C VAL A 23 -1.96 0.97 22.93
N TYR A 24 -2.38 -0.23 22.54
CA TYR A 24 -3.49 -0.49 21.62
C TYR A 24 -4.53 -1.44 22.23
N PRO A 25 -5.31 -0.99 23.23
CA PRO A 25 -6.31 -1.85 23.90
C PRO A 25 -7.39 -2.35 22.94
N ASP A 26 -7.71 -1.55 21.91
CA ASP A 26 -8.67 -1.90 20.85
C ASP A 26 -7.95 -2.47 19.61
N THR A 27 -6.74 -2.99 19.77
CA THR A 27 -5.83 -3.44 18.72
C THR A 27 -5.32 -2.31 17.81
N MET A 28 -4.20 -2.53 17.09
CA MET A 28 -3.66 -1.53 16.16
C MET A 28 -4.60 -1.31 14.97
N HIS A 29 -5.07 -2.39 14.36
CA HIS A 29 -6.02 -2.33 13.25
C HIS A 29 -7.38 -1.73 13.66
N GLY A 30 -7.83 -2.00 14.88
CA GLY A 30 -9.02 -1.37 15.46
C GLY A 30 -8.86 0.13 15.65
N THR A 31 -7.70 0.57 16.17
CA THR A 31 -7.37 2.00 16.33
C THR A 31 -7.36 2.73 14.99
N ILE A 32 -6.72 2.14 13.95
CA ILE A 32 -6.71 2.70 12.61
C ILE A 32 -8.13 2.80 12.03
N ALA A 33 -8.92 1.73 12.14
CA ALA A 33 -10.29 1.72 11.65
C ALA A 33 -11.18 2.75 12.36
N ALA A 34 -11.03 2.89 13.68
CA ALA A 34 -11.77 3.88 14.46
C ALA A 34 -11.42 5.32 14.03
N ALA A 35 -10.14 5.63 13.78
CA ALA A 35 -9.71 6.92 13.29
C ALA A 35 -10.29 7.22 11.89
N LEU A 36 -10.28 6.25 10.99
CA LEU A 36 -10.84 6.38 9.65
C LEU A 36 -12.35 6.61 9.66
N ASN A 37 -13.08 5.89 10.53
CA ASN A 37 -14.53 6.07 10.68
C ASN A 37 -14.90 7.47 11.22
N LYS A 38 -13.97 8.14 11.93
CA LYS A 38 -14.14 9.54 12.38
C LYS A 38 -13.78 10.57 11.30
N ALA A 39 -13.01 10.19 10.29
CA ALA A 39 -12.47 11.13 9.29
C ALA A 39 -13.50 11.60 8.24
N GLY A 40 -14.73 11.06 8.24
CA GLY A 40 -15.81 11.37 7.31
C GLY A 40 -15.59 10.84 5.89
N GLY A 41 -16.65 10.32 5.28
CA GLY A 41 -16.63 9.78 3.93
C GLY A 41 -15.87 8.44 3.77
N ILE A 42 -15.49 7.79 4.88
CA ILE A 42 -14.82 6.50 4.92
C ILE A 42 -15.60 5.58 5.86
N THR A 43 -15.73 4.31 5.46
CA THR A 43 -16.29 3.24 6.31
C THR A 43 -15.25 2.12 6.40
N ALA A 44 -14.64 1.96 7.56
CA ALA A 44 -13.57 1.01 7.81
C ALA A 44 -14.05 -0.18 8.66
N THR A 45 -13.68 -1.38 8.24
CA THR A 45 -13.85 -2.64 8.97
C THR A 45 -12.49 -3.32 9.14
N THR A 46 -12.39 -4.25 10.07
CA THR A 46 -11.13 -4.94 10.39
C THR A 46 -11.21 -6.42 10.06
N VAL A 47 -10.07 -6.99 9.69
CA VAL A 47 -9.85 -8.44 9.55
C VAL A 47 -8.47 -8.80 10.10
N THR A 48 -8.29 -10.07 10.49
CA THR A 48 -7.05 -10.52 11.10
C THR A 48 -6.54 -11.82 10.49
N LEU A 49 -5.24 -12.09 10.69
CA LEU A 49 -4.57 -13.31 10.24
C LEU A 49 -5.26 -14.60 10.70
N GLN A 50 -5.85 -14.60 11.90
CA GLN A 50 -6.45 -15.79 12.53
C GLN A 50 -7.83 -16.15 11.96
N GLN A 51 -8.46 -15.26 11.20
CA GLN A 51 -9.76 -15.55 10.58
C GLN A 51 -9.58 -16.55 9.40
N PRO A 52 -10.64 -17.33 9.07
CA PRO A 52 -10.62 -18.10 7.83
C PRO A 52 -10.28 -17.22 6.63
N GLU A 53 -9.39 -17.71 5.76
CA GLU A 53 -8.84 -16.93 4.64
C GLU A 53 -8.32 -15.54 5.06
N HIS A 54 -7.85 -15.42 6.31
CA HIS A 54 -7.40 -14.15 6.91
C HIS A 54 -8.48 -13.04 6.86
N GLY A 55 -9.77 -13.41 6.76
CA GLY A 55 -10.88 -12.49 6.54
C GLY A 55 -10.88 -11.80 5.17
N LEU A 56 -10.02 -12.23 4.24
CA LEU A 56 -9.80 -11.63 2.92
C LEU A 56 -10.32 -12.53 1.80
N THR A 57 -11.59 -12.97 1.95
CA THR A 57 -12.29 -13.76 0.92
C THR A 57 -12.43 -12.96 -0.38
N ALA A 58 -12.77 -13.64 -1.47
CA ALA A 58 -13.01 -12.98 -2.76
C ALA A 58 -14.13 -11.92 -2.66
N GLU A 59 -15.21 -12.25 -1.94
CA GLU A 59 -16.34 -11.34 -1.70
C GLU A 59 -15.91 -10.13 -0.89
N LYS A 60 -15.12 -10.35 0.19
CA LYS A 60 -14.62 -9.26 1.03
C LYS A 60 -13.74 -8.30 0.23
N LEU A 61 -12.85 -8.82 -0.62
CA LEU A 61 -12.01 -7.96 -1.47
C LEU A 61 -12.81 -7.26 -2.57
N ALA A 62 -13.88 -7.88 -3.10
CA ALA A 62 -14.78 -7.23 -4.05
C ALA A 62 -15.54 -6.04 -3.42
N GLU A 63 -15.83 -6.10 -2.14
CA GLU A 63 -16.46 -5.02 -1.38
C GLU A 63 -15.46 -3.96 -0.84
N THR A 64 -14.16 -4.22 -0.90
CA THR A 64 -13.12 -3.35 -0.34
C THR A 64 -12.60 -2.40 -1.42
N ASP A 65 -12.73 -1.09 -1.23
CA ASP A 65 -12.19 -0.09 -2.16
C ASP A 65 -10.70 0.16 -1.91
N VAL A 66 -10.28 0.15 -0.64
CA VAL A 66 -8.88 0.30 -0.22
C VAL A 66 -8.57 -0.70 0.89
N LEU A 67 -7.51 -1.46 0.75
CA LEU A 67 -6.97 -2.35 1.78
C LEU A 67 -5.84 -1.65 2.52
N ILE A 68 -5.86 -1.66 3.86
CA ILE A 68 -4.73 -1.25 4.69
C ILE A 68 -4.11 -2.50 5.28
N TRP A 69 -2.79 -2.61 5.19
CA TRP A 69 -2.04 -3.77 5.64
C TRP A 69 -1.01 -3.40 6.70
N TRP A 70 -1.15 -3.99 7.88
CA TRP A 70 -0.14 -3.98 8.91
C TRP A 70 0.25 -5.43 9.26
N GLY A 71 1.55 -5.73 9.26
CA GLY A 71 2.08 -7.05 9.63
C GLY A 71 3.56 -6.96 9.95
N HIS A 72 4.06 -7.80 10.87
CA HIS A 72 5.43 -7.78 11.35
C HIS A 72 5.99 -9.21 11.59
N ALA A 73 5.42 -9.95 12.56
CA ALA A 73 6.00 -11.19 13.06
C ALA A 73 5.60 -12.44 12.26
N ALA A 74 4.52 -12.38 11.51
CA ALA A 74 3.86 -13.55 10.90
C ALA A 74 3.70 -13.45 9.37
N HIS A 75 4.54 -12.68 8.69
CA HIS A 75 4.51 -12.55 7.23
C HIS A 75 4.48 -13.89 6.49
N GLY A 76 5.20 -14.89 7.03
CA GLY A 76 5.28 -16.23 6.45
C GLY A 76 3.98 -17.03 6.55
N GLU A 77 3.11 -16.71 7.53
CA GLU A 77 1.85 -17.42 7.77
C GLU A 77 0.73 -17.02 6.81
N VAL A 78 0.90 -15.90 6.09
CA VAL A 78 -0.08 -15.48 5.08
C VAL A 78 -0.06 -16.48 3.92
N GLN A 79 -1.23 -17.05 3.62
CA GLN A 79 -1.40 -18.04 2.56
C GLN A 79 -1.13 -17.42 1.19
N ASP A 80 -0.40 -18.13 0.33
CA ASP A 80 0.02 -17.59 -0.98
C ASP A 80 -1.18 -17.34 -1.92
N GLU A 81 -2.24 -18.13 -1.80
CA GLU A 81 -3.49 -17.94 -2.55
C GLU A 81 -4.18 -16.61 -2.16
N ILE A 82 -4.11 -16.23 -0.88
CA ILE A 82 -4.64 -14.94 -0.42
C ILE A 82 -3.76 -13.79 -0.94
N VAL A 83 -2.44 -13.98 -0.94
CA VAL A 83 -1.51 -13.00 -1.54
C VAL A 83 -1.83 -12.78 -3.01
N GLU A 84 -2.05 -13.86 -3.77
CA GLU A 84 -2.41 -13.77 -5.19
C GLU A 84 -3.72 -13.02 -5.39
N ARG A 85 -4.74 -13.35 -4.61
CA ARG A 85 -6.05 -12.69 -4.64
C ARG A 85 -5.94 -11.18 -4.36
N ILE A 86 -5.14 -10.78 -3.36
CA ILE A 86 -4.87 -9.37 -3.04
C ILE A 86 -4.18 -8.68 -4.22
N CYS A 87 -3.14 -9.28 -4.78
CA CYS A 87 -2.40 -8.69 -5.90
C CYS A 87 -3.29 -8.53 -7.14
N ASN A 88 -4.12 -9.54 -7.45
CA ASN A 88 -5.10 -9.45 -8.54
C ASN A 88 -6.12 -8.34 -8.30
N ALA A 89 -6.62 -8.18 -7.07
CA ALA A 89 -7.52 -7.09 -6.73
C ALA A 89 -6.86 -5.71 -6.91
N VAL A 90 -5.59 -5.57 -6.53
CA VAL A 90 -4.81 -4.33 -6.74
C VAL A 90 -4.59 -4.07 -8.23
N TRP A 91 -4.15 -5.06 -9.00
CA TRP A 91 -3.99 -4.90 -10.45
C TRP A 91 -5.30 -4.55 -11.15
N GLY A 92 -6.43 -5.06 -10.63
CA GLY A 92 -7.78 -4.73 -11.09
C GLY A 92 -8.30 -3.36 -10.65
N GLY A 93 -7.58 -2.64 -9.76
CA GLY A 93 -7.95 -1.26 -9.38
C GLY A 93 -8.22 -1.02 -7.90
N MET A 94 -8.10 -2.03 -7.01
CA MET A 94 -8.16 -1.81 -5.56
C MET A 94 -6.96 -0.97 -5.10
N GLY A 95 -7.19 0.04 -4.25
CA GLY A 95 -6.11 0.73 -3.56
C GLY A 95 -5.52 -0.13 -2.44
N ILE A 96 -4.23 0.03 -2.16
CA ILE A 96 -3.60 -0.62 -0.99
C ILE A 96 -2.61 0.29 -0.30
N ILE A 97 -2.60 0.25 1.04
CA ILE A 97 -1.69 1.01 1.89
C ILE A 97 -0.95 0.01 2.77
N PHE A 98 0.38 0.02 2.70
CA PHE A 98 1.24 -0.78 3.55
C PHE A 98 1.87 0.08 4.63
N LEU A 99 1.77 -0.36 5.87
CA LEU A 99 2.23 0.37 7.03
C LEU A 99 3.44 -0.32 7.67
N HIS A 100 4.44 0.47 8.03
CA HIS A 100 5.60 0.06 8.83
C HIS A 100 6.30 -1.18 8.28
N SER A 101 6.44 -2.22 9.08
CA SER A 101 7.07 -3.52 8.77
C SER A 101 6.39 -4.30 7.64
N ALA A 102 5.21 -3.84 7.18
CA ALA A 102 4.54 -4.42 6.03
C ALA A 102 5.34 -4.39 4.72
N HIS A 103 6.46 -3.63 4.66
CA HIS A 103 7.41 -3.69 3.55
C HIS A 103 7.95 -5.11 3.31
N PHE A 104 7.98 -5.94 4.35
CA PHE A 104 8.48 -7.31 4.26
C PHE A 104 7.39 -8.35 4.01
N SER A 105 6.12 -7.93 3.96
CA SER A 105 4.97 -8.80 3.67
C SER A 105 5.01 -9.39 2.26
N LYS A 106 4.46 -10.60 2.10
CA LYS A 106 4.38 -11.26 0.80
C LYS A 106 3.67 -10.42 -0.26
N PRO A 107 2.50 -9.79 0.01
CA PRO A 107 1.82 -8.96 -0.99
C PRO A 107 2.62 -7.72 -1.39
N PHE A 108 3.32 -7.06 -0.46
CA PHE A 108 4.16 -5.93 -0.80
C PHE A 108 5.32 -6.33 -1.72
N LYS A 109 6.08 -7.37 -1.33
CA LYS A 109 7.19 -7.88 -2.15
C LYS A 109 6.73 -8.28 -3.55
N ARG A 110 5.58 -8.93 -3.67
CA ARG A 110 5.04 -9.34 -4.97
C ARG A 110 4.64 -8.15 -5.83
N LEU A 111 4.00 -7.13 -5.25
CA LEU A 111 3.63 -5.90 -5.96
C LEU A 111 4.85 -5.05 -6.34
N MET A 112 5.90 -5.05 -5.51
CA MET A 112 7.13 -4.30 -5.80
C MET A 112 8.06 -5.05 -6.78
N GLY A 113 8.03 -6.38 -6.80
CA GLY A 113 8.97 -7.18 -7.60
C GLY A 113 10.42 -7.00 -7.15
N ALA A 114 10.65 -6.73 -5.85
CA ALA A 114 11.94 -6.36 -5.29
C ALA A 114 12.14 -6.98 -3.91
N PRO A 115 13.38 -7.09 -3.38
CA PRO A 115 13.66 -7.66 -2.07
C PRO A 115 13.01 -6.91 -0.90
N CYS A 116 12.82 -5.61 -1.02
CA CYS A 116 12.24 -4.71 -0.03
C CYS A 116 13.00 -4.68 1.30
N ASN A 117 14.29 -4.97 1.27
CA ASN A 117 15.18 -4.89 2.42
C ASN A 117 15.48 -3.45 2.79
N LEU A 118 15.78 -3.24 4.06
CA LEU A 118 16.22 -1.97 4.63
C LEU A 118 17.11 -2.25 5.85
N THR A 119 17.71 -1.22 6.43
CA THR A 119 18.35 -1.28 7.75
C THR A 119 17.39 -0.76 8.81
N TRP A 120 17.49 -1.27 10.04
CA TRP A 120 16.61 -0.87 11.14
C TRP A 120 17.35 -0.90 12.47
N ARG A 121 16.84 -0.11 13.42
CA ARG A 121 17.31 -0.08 14.82
C ARG A 121 16.15 0.25 15.74
N GLU A 122 15.86 -0.63 16.67
CA GLU A 122 14.84 -0.42 17.70
C GLU A 122 15.46 0.22 18.93
N ALA A 123 15.48 1.55 18.98
CA ALA A 123 16.05 2.34 20.09
C ALA A 123 15.10 3.42 20.63
N GLY A 124 13.87 3.47 20.14
CA GLY A 124 12.90 4.46 20.58
C GLY A 124 13.31 5.89 20.24
N GLU A 125 13.83 6.08 19.06
CA GLU A 125 14.38 7.37 18.62
C GLU A 125 13.29 8.35 18.21
N ARG A 126 13.57 9.64 18.42
CA ARG A 126 12.74 10.69 17.83
C ARG A 126 12.90 10.69 16.33
N GLU A 127 11.78 10.77 15.66
CA GLU A 127 11.67 10.87 14.22
C GLU A 127 11.06 12.20 13.82
N ARG A 128 11.66 12.86 12.83
CA ARG A 128 11.06 13.99 12.12
C ARG A 128 10.68 13.55 10.72
N LEU A 129 9.38 13.66 10.38
CA LEU A 129 8.87 13.42 9.04
C LEU A 129 8.76 14.75 8.28
N TRP A 130 9.57 14.91 7.26
CA TRP A 130 9.49 16.02 6.32
C TRP A 130 8.45 15.73 5.24
N VAL A 131 7.57 16.71 4.97
CA VAL A 131 6.62 16.66 3.85
C VAL A 131 7.33 17.18 2.61
N THR A 132 7.92 16.27 1.82
CA THR A 132 8.73 16.63 0.64
C THR A 132 7.89 16.97 -0.58
N SER A 133 6.70 16.38 -0.71
CA SER A 133 5.73 16.66 -1.76
C SER A 133 4.48 17.35 -1.20
N ARG A 134 4.59 18.64 -0.94
CA ARG A 134 3.54 19.43 -0.26
C ARG A 134 2.22 19.52 -1.02
N ASN A 135 2.25 19.45 -2.34
CA ASN A 135 1.07 19.52 -3.20
C ASN A 135 0.41 18.15 -3.44
N HIS A 136 1.02 17.05 -2.95
CA HIS A 136 0.44 15.74 -3.09
C HIS A 136 -0.81 15.60 -2.20
N PRO A 137 -1.92 14.98 -2.67
CA PRO A 137 -3.16 14.84 -1.90
C PRO A 137 -2.96 14.19 -0.52
N ILE A 138 -2.02 13.26 -0.37
CA ILE A 138 -1.69 12.63 0.91
C ILE A 138 -1.14 13.65 1.93
N ALA A 139 -0.49 14.71 1.47
CA ALA A 139 0.07 15.76 2.31
C ALA A 139 -0.94 16.84 2.72
N ALA A 140 -2.19 16.77 2.26
CA ALA A 140 -3.19 17.82 2.48
C ALA A 140 -3.44 18.08 3.98
N GLY A 141 -3.29 19.35 4.38
CA GLY A 141 -3.53 19.79 5.75
C GLY A 141 -2.46 19.41 6.76
N LEU A 142 -1.31 18.91 6.31
CA LEU A 142 -0.14 18.65 7.15
C LEU A 142 0.77 19.89 7.23
N PRO A 143 1.52 20.07 8.35
CA PRO A 143 2.58 21.07 8.43
C PRO A 143 3.76 20.69 7.53
N GLU A 144 4.77 21.56 7.45
CA GLU A 144 6.02 21.32 6.68
C GLU A 144 6.77 20.05 7.13
N HIS A 145 6.73 19.81 8.41
CA HIS A 145 7.20 18.59 9.06
C HIS A 145 6.43 18.36 10.36
N PHE A 146 6.46 17.15 10.87
CA PHE A 146 5.99 16.82 12.21
C PHE A 146 6.92 15.78 12.84
N GLU A 147 6.84 15.62 14.15
CA GLU A 147 7.73 14.75 14.91
C GLU A 147 6.94 13.70 15.66
N LEU A 148 7.54 12.50 15.75
CA LEU A 148 7.16 11.43 16.65
C LEU A 148 8.28 11.30 17.69
N GLU A 149 7.93 11.30 18.96
CA GLU A 149 8.90 11.31 20.06
C GLU A 149 9.68 10.00 20.13
N HIS A 150 8.99 8.90 19.83
CA HIS A 150 9.58 7.55 19.86
C HIS A 150 9.12 6.76 18.65
N GLU A 151 10.07 6.22 17.91
CA GLU A 151 9.84 5.31 16.79
C GLU A 151 11.02 4.35 16.59
N GLU A 152 10.78 3.27 15.84
CA GLU A 152 11.85 2.43 15.32
C GLU A 152 12.49 3.11 14.11
N MET A 153 13.83 3.22 14.11
CA MET A 153 14.56 3.77 12.98
C MET A 153 14.58 2.79 11.82
N TYR A 154 14.20 3.26 10.63
CA TYR A 154 14.53 2.64 9.35
C TYR A 154 15.52 3.53 8.59
N GLY A 155 16.47 2.88 7.91
CA GLY A 155 17.54 3.57 7.17
C GLY A 155 17.67 3.07 5.73
N GLU A 156 18.09 3.98 4.86
CA GLU A 156 18.45 3.64 3.48
C GLU A 156 19.72 2.73 3.43
N PRO A 157 19.91 1.92 2.35
CA PRO A 157 19.07 1.88 1.16
C PRO A 157 17.82 1.03 1.38
N PHE A 158 16.67 1.51 0.92
CA PHE A 158 15.43 0.74 0.85
C PHE A 158 15.33 0.05 -0.51
N GLY A 159 15.35 -1.28 -0.50
CA GLY A 159 15.40 -2.13 -1.69
C GLY A 159 14.07 -2.25 -2.43
N VAL A 160 13.48 -1.13 -2.82
CA VAL A 160 12.24 -1.03 -3.60
C VAL A 160 12.49 -0.34 -4.94
N PRO A 161 11.64 -0.56 -5.96
CA PRO A 161 11.74 0.19 -7.21
C PRO A 161 11.52 1.69 -6.98
N ASP A 162 11.93 2.50 -7.94
CA ASP A 162 11.69 3.95 -7.88
C ASP A 162 10.20 4.24 -7.73
N PRO A 163 9.81 5.05 -6.74
CA PRO A 163 8.43 5.44 -6.55
C PRO A 163 8.00 6.45 -7.62
N MET A 164 6.68 6.55 -7.82
CA MET A 164 6.13 7.67 -8.60
C MET A 164 6.42 9.00 -7.90
N GLU A 165 6.31 9.00 -6.57
CA GLU A 165 6.58 10.18 -5.76
C GLU A 165 7.00 9.78 -4.34
N THR A 166 8.00 10.48 -3.78
CA THR A 166 8.37 10.43 -2.37
C THR A 166 7.65 11.57 -1.65
N VAL A 167 6.60 11.25 -0.91
CA VAL A 167 5.77 12.24 -0.21
C VAL A 167 6.38 12.63 1.12
N PHE A 168 7.00 11.67 1.82
CA PHE A 168 7.62 11.89 3.11
C PHE A 168 9.04 11.32 3.16
N VAL A 169 9.92 12.06 3.85
CA VAL A 169 11.27 11.61 4.22
C VAL A 169 11.42 11.75 5.73
N SER A 170 11.86 10.68 6.38
CA SER A 170 12.18 10.68 7.80
C SER A 170 13.63 11.02 8.04
N TRP A 171 13.87 11.73 9.14
CA TRP A 171 15.16 11.97 9.74
C TRP A 171 15.10 11.55 11.22
N PHE A 172 15.95 10.62 11.60
CA PHE A 172 16.00 10.06 12.93
C PHE A 172 17.07 10.75 13.79
N ALA A 173 16.91 10.68 15.11
CA ALA A 173 17.84 11.29 16.06
C ALA A 173 19.28 10.77 15.92
N GLY A 174 19.47 9.55 15.46
CA GLY A 174 20.78 8.96 15.14
C GLY A 174 21.43 9.50 13.87
N GLY A 175 20.69 10.28 13.06
CA GLY A 175 21.19 10.91 11.83
C GLY A 175 20.78 10.18 10.54
N GLU A 176 20.19 9.00 10.63
CA GLU A 176 19.73 8.24 9.47
C GLU A 176 18.54 8.93 8.81
N VAL A 177 18.44 8.74 7.50
CA VAL A 177 17.32 9.20 6.67
C VAL A 177 16.65 8.04 6.00
N PHE A 178 15.34 8.18 5.73
CA PHE A 178 14.56 7.15 5.08
C PHE A 178 13.42 7.73 4.25
N ARG A 179 13.17 7.17 3.08
CA ARG A 179 12.01 7.51 2.24
C ARG A 179 10.75 6.89 2.86
N SER A 180 10.05 7.63 3.69
CA SER A 180 9.00 7.13 4.59
C SER A 180 7.60 7.10 4.02
N GLY A 181 7.36 7.80 2.90
CA GLY A 181 6.06 7.81 2.23
C GLY A 181 6.22 7.72 0.73
N LEU A 182 5.92 6.55 0.16
CA LEU A 182 6.19 6.22 -1.24
C LEU A 182 4.91 5.83 -1.97
N THR A 183 4.71 6.39 -3.15
CA THR A 183 3.55 6.09 -4.00
C THR A 183 3.94 5.30 -5.23
N TYR A 184 3.08 4.35 -5.63
CA TYR A 184 3.26 3.53 -6.82
C TYR A 184 1.92 3.30 -7.53
N LYS A 185 1.98 2.98 -8.82
CA LYS A 185 0.91 2.32 -9.57
C LYS A 185 1.27 0.87 -9.84
N ARG A 186 0.28 -0.02 -9.65
CA ARG A 186 0.40 -1.44 -10.00
C ARG A 186 -0.87 -1.88 -10.70
N GLY A 187 -0.78 -2.10 -12.02
CA GLY A 187 -1.98 -2.21 -12.84
C GLY A 187 -2.85 -0.96 -12.73
N ALA A 188 -4.15 -1.12 -12.48
CA ALA A 188 -5.07 -0.01 -12.25
C ALA A 188 -5.09 0.49 -10.80
N GLY A 189 -4.45 -0.22 -9.86
CA GLY A 189 -4.43 0.11 -8.44
C GLY A 189 -3.35 1.10 -8.04
N SER A 190 -3.62 1.83 -6.95
CA SER A 190 -2.66 2.73 -6.31
C SER A 190 -2.10 2.07 -5.05
N VAL A 191 -0.80 2.15 -4.86
CA VAL A 191 -0.10 1.59 -3.70
C VAL A 191 0.60 2.72 -2.95
N PHE A 192 0.41 2.79 -1.65
CA PHE A 192 1.14 3.68 -0.76
C PHE A 192 1.85 2.88 0.31
N TYR A 193 3.15 3.14 0.49
CA TYR A 193 3.91 2.65 1.63
C TYR A 193 4.15 3.81 2.60
N PHE A 194 3.93 3.56 3.89
CA PHE A 194 4.14 4.55 4.94
C PHE A 194 4.86 3.91 6.12
N ARG A 195 6.06 4.44 6.43
CA ARG A 195 6.99 3.83 7.38
C ARG A 195 6.55 3.88 8.85
N PRO A 196 6.02 4.99 9.44
CA PRO A 196 5.70 5.04 10.86
C PRO A 196 4.75 3.94 11.31
N GLY A 197 4.91 3.44 12.54
CA GLY A 197 3.92 2.54 13.10
C GLY A 197 4.45 1.31 13.82
N HIS A 198 5.57 1.41 14.53
CA HIS A 198 6.04 0.34 15.41
C HIS A 198 5.03 0.06 16.53
N GLU A 199 4.78 -1.20 16.83
CA GLU A 199 3.69 -1.64 17.70
C GLU A 199 3.80 -1.19 19.15
N THR A 200 5.01 -0.90 19.63
CA THR A 200 5.24 -0.49 21.03
C THR A 200 5.04 1.01 21.28
N TYR A 201 4.83 1.80 20.20
CA TYR A 201 4.65 3.25 20.30
C TYR A 201 3.24 3.68 19.87
N PRO A 202 2.69 4.77 20.46
CA PRO A 202 1.31 5.20 20.22
C PRO A 202 1.13 5.92 18.86
N THR A 203 1.84 5.50 17.84
CA THR A 203 1.95 6.14 16.54
C THR A 203 0.60 6.32 15.87
N TYR A 204 -0.29 5.31 15.91
CA TYR A 204 -1.62 5.41 15.29
C TYR A 204 -2.63 6.23 16.10
N HIS A 205 -2.25 6.73 17.27
CA HIS A 205 -3.01 7.73 18.02
C HIS A 205 -2.63 9.17 17.65
N ASP A 206 -1.50 9.39 16.95
CA ASP A 206 -1.07 10.73 16.51
C ASP A 206 -2.00 11.28 15.42
N ALA A 207 -2.39 12.55 15.58
CA ALA A 207 -3.34 13.20 14.67
C ALA A 207 -2.82 13.40 13.25
N ASN A 208 -1.51 13.66 13.07
CA ASN A 208 -0.91 13.79 11.76
C ASN A 208 -0.82 12.44 11.05
N ILE A 209 -0.45 11.37 11.78
CA ILE A 209 -0.44 10.00 11.26
C ILE A 209 -1.85 9.59 10.80
N GLN A 210 -2.88 9.81 11.62
CA GLN A 210 -4.27 9.52 11.26
C GLN A 210 -4.69 10.31 10.02
N ARG A 211 -4.27 11.58 9.91
CA ARG A 211 -4.53 12.42 8.73
C ARG A 211 -3.85 11.88 7.48
N VAL A 212 -2.57 11.48 7.58
CA VAL A 212 -1.85 10.84 6.46
C VAL A 212 -2.60 9.61 5.97
N ILE A 213 -3.00 8.71 6.88
CA ILE A 213 -3.68 7.46 6.52
C ILE A 213 -5.05 7.76 5.88
N ALA A 214 -5.83 8.68 6.43
CA ALA A 214 -7.13 9.06 5.85
C ALA A 214 -6.97 9.72 4.45
N ASN A 215 -5.97 10.57 4.28
CA ASN A 215 -5.65 11.17 2.97
C ASN A 215 -5.17 10.11 1.97
N ALA A 216 -4.35 9.15 2.42
CA ALA A 216 -3.88 8.05 1.60
C ALA A 216 -5.03 7.16 1.12
N VAL A 217 -6.03 6.90 1.98
CA VAL A 217 -7.26 6.19 1.59
C VAL A 217 -7.98 6.93 0.46
N ARG A 218 -8.17 8.25 0.59
CA ARG A 218 -8.85 9.05 -0.44
C ARG A 218 -8.06 9.09 -1.75
N TRP A 219 -6.74 9.18 -1.67
CA TRP A 219 -5.85 9.16 -2.83
C TRP A 219 -5.81 7.79 -3.52
N ALA A 220 -5.80 6.70 -2.74
CA ALA A 220 -5.72 5.35 -3.28
C ALA A 220 -7.06 4.85 -3.86
N TYR A 221 -8.17 5.47 -3.50
CA TYR A 221 -9.50 5.11 -4.00
C TYR A 221 -9.61 5.35 -5.51
N ASN A 222 -10.00 4.30 -6.22
CA ASN A 222 -10.29 4.36 -7.64
C ASN A 222 -11.81 4.21 -7.87
N PRO A 223 -12.52 5.25 -8.33
CA PRO A 223 -13.95 5.18 -8.57
C PRO A 223 -14.33 4.42 -9.85
N ALA A 224 -13.36 4.11 -10.73
CA ALA A 224 -13.62 3.36 -11.95
C ALA A 224 -14.04 1.92 -11.65
N PRO A 225 -14.85 1.29 -12.51
CA PRO A 225 -15.15 -0.13 -12.41
C PRO A 225 -13.85 -0.95 -12.38
N ARG A 226 -13.81 -1.94 -11.50
CA ARG A 226 -12.65 -2.83 -11.44
C ARG A 226 -12.60 -3.74 -12.65
N ILE A 227 -11.38 -4.02 -13.09
CA ILE A 227 -11.12 -5.08 -14.05
C ILE A 227 -11.27 -6.40 -13.27
N ALA A 228 -12.26 -7.22 -13.65
CA ALA A 228 -12.60 -8.44 -12.92
C ALA A 228 -11.45 -9.46 -12.96
N ASN A 229 -10.75 -9.55 -14.08
CA ASN A 229 -9.55 -10.37 -14.23
C ASN A 229 -8.53 -9.59 -15.07
N PRO A 230 -7.52 -8.95 -14.45
CA PRO A 230 -6.52 -8.19 -15.18
C PRO A 230 -5.63 -9.06 -16.09
N ASN A 231 -5.64 -10.39 -15.88
CA ASN A 231 -4.89 -11.32 -16.72
C ASN A 231 -5.67 -11.71 -17.99
N ASP A 232 -6.98 -11.47 -18.02
CA ASP A 232 -7.87 -11.82 -19.13
C ASP A 232 -8.26 -10.58 -19.95
N ALA A 233 -7.48 -9.50 -19.90
CA ALA A 233 -7.73 -8.35 -20.75
C ALA A 233 -7.75 -8.81 -22.22
N PRO A 234 -8.89 -8.78 -22.92
CA PRO A 234 -8.97 -9.30 -24.27
C PRO A 234 -8.10 -8.45 -25.19
N ASN A 235 -7.30 -9.11 -26.01
CA ASN A 235 -6.71 -8.43 -27.15
C ASN A 235 -7.83 -7.95 -28.05
N VAL A 236 -7.77 -6.72 -28.51
CA VAL A 236 -8.68 -6.25 -29.56
C VAL A 236 -8.40 -7.10 -30.79
N PRO A 237 -9.40 -7.80 -31.36
CA PRO A 237 -9.20 -8.55 -32.59
C PRO A 237 -8.66 -7.64 -33.70
N VAL A 238 -7.65 -8.10 -34.41
CA VAL A 238 -7.05 -7.34 -35.52
C VAL A 238 -8.08 -7.05 -36.61
N GLU A 239 -9.12 -7.89 -36.68
CA GLU A 239 -10.24 -7.79 -37.65
C GLU A 239 -11.19 -6.61 -37.38
N VAL A 240 -11.09 -5.97 -36.18
CA VAL A 240 -11.91 -4.82 -35.82
C VAL A 240 -11.16 -3.52 -36.09
N ALA A 241 -10.58 -3.36 -37.26
CA ALA A 241 -10.02 -2.09 -37.70
C ALA A 241 -11.10 -1.04 -37.94
N LEU A 242 -10.87 0.20 -37.55
CA LEU A 242 -11.81 1.32 -37.77
C LEU A 242 -12.01 1.59 -39.26
N GLU A 243 -11.00 1.34 -40.07
CA GLU A 243 -11.00 1.52 -41.51
C GLU A 243 -10.31 0.32 -42.19
N PRO A 244 -10.76 -0.06 -43.41
CA PRO A 244 -10.04 -1.07 -44.18
C PRO A 244 -8.59 -0.64 -44.43
N ILE A 245 -7.67 -1.58 -44.24
CA ILE A 245 -6.26 -1.35 -44.61
C ILE A 245 -6.16 -1.33 -46.10
N VAL A 246 -5.90 -0.17 -46.69
CA VAL A 246 -5.63 -0.03 -48.12
C VAL A 246 -4.11 0.12 -48.28
N GLU A 247 -3.50 -0.83 -49.00
CA GLU A 247 -2.09 -0.70 -49.38
C GLU A 247 -1.91 0.53 -50.25
N ARG A 248 -1.11 1.47 -49.79
CA ARG A 248 -0.78 2.70 -50.54
C ARG A 248 0.69 2.71 -50.86
N GLY A 249 0.99 2.46 -52.12
CA GLY A 249 2.34 2.52 -52.67
C GLY A 249 3.05 1.17 -52.79
N PRO A 250 4.23 1.15 -53.38
CA PRO A 250 4.99 -0.08 -53.54
C PRO A 250 5.47 -0.61 -52.19
N ARG A 251 5.35 -1.93 -51.97
CA ARG A 251 6.00 -2.60 -50.86
C ARG A 251 7.50 -2.52 -51.03
N LEU A 252 8.22 -2.07 -49.99
CA LEU A 252 9.69 -2.07 -49.95
C LEU A 252 10.25 -3.45 -49.66
N HIS A 253 9.46 -4.32 -49.00
CA HIS A 253 9.92 -5.64 -48.54
C HIS A 253 8.86 -6.69 -48.92
N ALA A 254 9.32 -7.87 -49.34
CA ALA A 254 8.45 -9.01 -49.62
C ALA A 254 8.12 -9.81 -48.35
N ASP A 255 6.94 -10.48 -48.35
CA ASP A 255 6.59 -11.38 -47.25
C ASP A 255 7.61 -12.53 -47.19
N GLY A 256 8.22 -12.74 -46.00
CA GLY A 256 9.22 -13.77 -45.79
C GLY A 256 10.67 -13.36 -46.11
N GLU A 257 10.92 -12.11 -46.45
CA GLU A 257 12.27 -11.55 -46.59
C GLU A 257 13.02 -11.62 -45.26
N GLU A 258 14.30 -12.05 -45.28
CA GLU A 258 15.11 -12.25 -44.10
C GLU A 258 15.29 -10.91 -43.32
N GLY A 259 14.93 -10.92 -42.03
CA GLY A 259 14.96 -9.75 -41.16
C GLY A 259 13.63 -8.99 -41.04
N TYR A 260 12.59 -9.34 -41.81
CA TYR A 260 11.25 -8.77 -41.73
C TYR A 260 10.23 -9.89 -41.51
N ARG A 261 9.66 -9.90 -40.29
CA ARG A 261 8.62 -10.85 -39.88
C ARG A 261 7.35 -10.10 -39.53
#